data_6f98c5d1d8caa61f76c5c42d3bc19ec1
#
_entry.id   6f98c5d1d8caa61f76c5c42d3bc19ec1
#
_cell.length_a   1.000
_cell.length_b   1.000
_cell.length_c   1.000
_cell.angle_alpha   90.00
_cell.angle_beta   90.00
_cell.angle_gamma   90.00
#
_symmetry.space_group_name_H-M   'P 1'
#
loop_
_entity.id
_entity.type
_entity.pdbx_description
1 polymer ?
#
loop_
_entity_poly.entity_id
_entity_poly.type
_entity_poly.pdbx_seq_one_letter_code
_entity_poly.pdbx_strand_id
1 'polypeptide(L)'
;MEDFDTISHIYKRARSFMAEHGNPTQWGQTRPTEETLRKDIEKEQLYVIEERDRLQGVFALIIGEDPTYQNIEQGSWKDTSLYGTIHRIASASEAHGIMEQVLAFAWEKIQHLRIDTHENNKVMQHLILKNGFEKCGIIYVDDGSPRVAFEKTSKEEDEKKIAQNPHMEEKDLKESDITDATEIAHTVTSSEVNTKLQIRIATPLDAKEILDIYAPYILQTAITFEYEVPTLEAFTRRIEQTLVKYPYLVAEQDGRIVGYAYAGPLHERAAYDWAVETSIYVKMDAKGQGIGKKLYVALEEALLRQHIVCVNACIAYPDQEKDVYLTKDSVDFHAHQGYKMVGEFHQCAYKFDHWYNMVWMEKSLCERPQHPEPMIWFSRLRKKNAKTEPVD
;
A
#
# COMPACT_ATOMS: atom_id res chain seq x y z
N MET A 1 -6.16 11.63 -24.03
CA MET A 1 -5.31 12.61 -24.75
C MET A 1 -6.08 13.80 -25.33
N GLU A 2 -7.41 13.68 -25.43
CA GLU A 2 -8.28 14.76 -25.92
C GLU A 2 -8.24 16.03 -25.05
N ASP A 3 -7.94 15.92 -23.74
CA ASP A 3 -7.98 17.04 -22.80
C ASP A 3 -6.66 17.78 -22.62
N PHE A 4 -5.56 17.33 -23.24
CA PHE A 4 -4.22 17.86 -22.99
C PHE A 4 -4.10 19.36 -23.27
N ASP A 5 -4.73 19.83 -24.34
CA ASP A 5 -4.73 21.25 -24.70
C ASP A 5 -5.48 22.09 -23.65
N THR A 6 -6.60 21.57 -23.14
CA THR A 6 -7.39 22.21 -22.07
C THR A 6 -6.58 22.27 -20.77
N ILE A 7 -5.92 21.18 -20.39
CA ILE A 7 -5.03 21.11 -19.22
C ILE A 7 -3.90 22.15 -19.34
N SER A 8 -3.26 22.23 -20.51
CA SER A 8 -2.21 23.19 -20.80
C SER A 8 -2.69 24.65 -20.64
N HIS A 9 -3.92 24.95 -21.08
CA HIS A 9 -4.54 26.26 -20.91
C HIS A 9 -4.82 26.57 -19.43
N ILE A 10 -5.30 25.62 -18.65
CA ILE A 10 -5.51 25.78 -17.20
C ILE A 10 -4.18 26.15 -16.52
N TYR A 11 -3.09 25.44 -16.81
CA TYR A 11 -1.78 25.76 -16.24
C TYR A 11 -1.22 27.10 -16.71
N LYS A 12 -1.36 27.46 -17.99
CA LYS A 12 -0.95 28.78 -18.50
C LYS A 12 -1.65 29.90 -17.73
N ARG A 13 -2.92 29.76 -17.49
CA ARG A 13 -3.71 30.69 -16.72
C ARG A 13 -3.31 30.77 -15.25
N ALA A 14 -3.09 29.61 -14.61
CA ALA A 14 -2.62 29.56 -13.24
C ALA A 14 -1.27 30.29 -13.06
N ARG A 15 -0.36 30.19 -14.04
CA ARG A 15 0.90 30.96 -14.03
C ARG A 15 0.65 32.45 -14.07
N SER A 16 -0.24 32.93 -14.95
CA SER A 16 -0.60 34.36 -15.03
C SER A 16 -1.20 34.83 -13.71
N PHE A 17 -2.14 34.09 -13.15
CA PHE A 17 -2.74 34.40 -11.85
C PHE A 17 -1.69 34.49 -10.73
N MET A 18 -0.77 33.52 -10.64
CA MET A 18 0.29 33.57 -9.63
C MET A 18 1.19 34.80 -9.80
N ALA A 19 1.55 35.15 -11.03
CA ALA A 19 2.39 36.32 -11.31
C ALA A 19 1.69 37.63 -10.88
N GLU A 20 0.41 37.78 -11.18
CA GLU A 20 -0.42 38.94 -10.81
C GLU A 20 -0.63 39.07 -9.29
N HIS A 21 -0.56 37.95 -8.54
CA HIS A 21 -0.77 37.88 -7.09
C HIS A 21 0.53 37.74 -6.29
N GLY A 22 1.66 38.22 -6.84
CA GLY A 22 2.93 38.35 -6.11
C GLY A 22 3.77 37.06 -6.02
N ASN A 23 3.46 36.04 -6.81
CA ASN A 23 4.21 34.79 -6.87
C ASN A 23 4.65 34.43 -8.31
N PRO A 24 5.47 35.25 -8.98
CA PRO A 24 5.85 35.05 -10.38
C PRO A 24 6.86 33.92 -10.57
N THR A 25 7.53 33.46 -9.50
CA THR A 25 8.71 32.58 -9.57
C THR A 25 8.42 31.10 -9.36
N GLN A 26 7.38 30.75 -8.64
CA GLN A 26 7.09 29.35 -8.27
C GLN A 26 7.00 28.40 -9.49
N TRP A 27 6.25 28.78 -10.51
CA TRP A 27 6.16 28.06 -11.77
C TRP A 27 6.79 28.81 -12.95
N GLY A 28 7.21 30.03 -12.75
CA GLY A 28 7.74 30.88 -13.81
C GLY A 28 6.77 30.94 -14.98
N GLN A 29 7.31 30.85 -16.20
CA GLN A 29 6.50 30.91 -17.42
C GLN A 29 6.24 29.55 -18.05
N THR A 30 6.92 28.49 -17.60
CA THR A 30 6.95 27.20 -18.31
C THR A 30 6.56 25.99 -17.45
N ARG A 31 6.54 26.09 -16.12
CA ARG A 31 6.21 24.95 -15.25
C ARG A 31 4.71 24.87 -14.96
N PRO A 32 4.17 23.65 -14.78
CA PRO A 32 4.78 22.38 -15.16
C PRO A 32 5.04 22.31 -16.67
N THR A 33 6.10 21.62 -17.06
CA THR A 33 6.43 21.42 -18.48
C THR A 33 5.49 20.38 -19.10
N GLU A 34 5.37 20.40 -20.42
CA GLU A 34 4.63 19.36 -21.15
C GLU A 34 5.18 17.96 -20.85
N GLU A 35 6.50 17.81 -20.77
CA GLU A 35 7.16 16.56 -20.41
C GLU A 35 6.73 16.07 -19.02
N THR A 36 6.67 16.98 -18.03
CA THR A 36 6.20 16.67 -16.67
C THR A 36 4.76 16.18 -16.70
N LEU A 37 3.88 16.87 -17.41
CA LEU A 37 2.46 16.47 -17.50
C LEU A 37 2.28 15.13 -18.19
N ARG A 38 3.04 14.85 -19.25
CA ARG A 38 3.00 13.55 -19.93
C ARG A 38 3.49 12.43 -19.03
N LYS A 39 4.56 12.64 -18.25
CA LYS A 39 5.03 11.67 -17.25
C LYS A 39 3.99 11.42 -16.16
N ASP A 40 3.29 12.45 -15.69
CA ASP A 40 2.23 12.30 -14.69
C ASP A 40 1.03 11.51 -15.26
N ILE A 41 0.69 11.71 -16.54
CA ILE A 41 -0.35 10.94 -17.24
C ILE A 41 0.08 9.48 -17.40
N GLU A 42 1.31 9.23 -17.89
CA GLU A 42 1.86 7.88 -18.06
C GLU A 42 1.89 7.08 -16.75
N LYS A 43 2.16 7.78 -15.63
CA LYS A 43 2.16 7.18 -14.30
C LYS A 43 0.77 7.13 -13.65
N GLU A 44 -0.28 7.56 -14.34
CA GLU A 44 -1.65 7.67 -13.83
C GLU A 44 -1.74 8.51 -12.53
N GLN A 45 -0.91 9.54 -12.41
CA GLN A 45 -0.81 10.43 -11.26
C GLN A 45 -1.45 11.79 -11.50
N LEU A 46 -1.81 12.13 -12.74
CA LEU A 46 -2.52 13.36 -13.10
C LEU A 46 -4.02 13.11 -13.08
N TYR A 47 -4.76 13.96 -12.38
CA TYR A 47 -6.21 13.91 -12.23
C TYR A 47 -6.83 15.20 -12.69
N VAL A 48 -8.04 15.11 -13.22
CA VAL A 48 -8.86 16.25 -13.61
C VAL A 48 -10.16 16.28 -12.80
N ILE A 49 -10.64 17.47 -12.54
CA ILE A 49 -11.96 17.72 -11.96
C ILE A 49 -12.83 18.21 -13.09
N GLU A 50 -13.92 17.49 -13.33
CA GLU A 50 -14.86 17.78 -14.39
C GLU A 50 -16.25 18.09 -13.82
N GLU A 51 -16.89 19.12 -14.32
CA GLU A 51 -18.27 19.45 -14.04
C GLU A 51 -19.00 19.84 -15.34
N ARG A 52 -20.10 19.16 -15.66
CA ARG A 52 -20.94 19.42 -16.86
C ARG A 52 -20.12 19.41 -18.15
N ASP A 53 -19.35 18.35 -18.35
CA ASP A 53 -18.47 18.13 -19.51
C ASP A 53 -17.41 19.25 -19.72
N ARG A 54 -16.99 19.91 -18.64
CA ARG A 54 -15.94 20.93 -18.65
C ARG A 54 -14.91 20.69 -17.57
N LEU A 55 -13.64 20.76 -17.92
CA LEU A 55 -12.55 20.68 -16.95
C LEU A 55 -12.53 21.92 -16.06
N GLN A 56 -12.68 21.73 -14.77
CA GLN A 56 -12.69 22.77 -13.75
C GLN A 56 -11.35 22.88 -13.03
N GLY A 57 -10.59 21.80 -12.96
CA GLY A 57 -9.32 21.76 -12.27
C GLY A 57 -8.46 20.59 -12.69
N VAL A 58 -7.18 20.67 -12.34
CA VAL A 58 -6.19 19.63 -12.57
C VAL A 58 -5.20 19.61 -11.41
N PHE A 59 -4.75 18.42 -11.03
CA PHE A 59 -3.75 18.21 -9.99
C PHE A 59 -3.03 16.90 -10.19
N ALA A 60 -1.86 16.74 -9.56
CA ALA A 60 -1.21 15.45 -9.46
C ALA A 60 -1.26 14.94 -8.02
N LEU A 61 -1.51 13.64 -7.85
CA LEU A 61 -1.44 12.94 -6.57
C LEU A 61 -0.45 11.78 -6.72
N ILE A 62 0.64 11.85 -5.96
CA ILE A 62 1.69 10.84 -5.92
C ILE A 62 1.59 10.13 -4.59
N ILE A 63 1.24 8.85 -4.60
CA ILE A 63 1.21 8.03 -3.37
C ILE A 63 2.52 7.25 -3.30
N GLY A 64 3.29 7.50 -2.24
CA GLY A 64 4.61 6.91 -2.03
C GLY A 64 5.65 7.96 -1.69
N GLU A 65 6.92 7.51 -1.65
CA GLU A 65 8.04 8.42 -1.40
C GLU A 65 8.22 9.40 -2.57
N ASP A 66 8.27 10.67 -2.22
CA ASP A 66 8.68 11.73 -3.13
C ASP A 66 10.10 12.17 -2.75
N PRO A 67 11.09 12.10 -3.66
CA PRO A 67 12.47 12.45 -3.35
C PRO A 67 12.63 13.86 -2.77
N THR A 68 11.79 14.81 -3.17
CA THR A 68 11.85 16.20 -2.69
C THR A 68 11.31 16.34 -1.27
N TYR A 69 10.62 15.33 -0.73
CA TYR A 69 10.07 15.30 0.62
C TYR A 69 10.89 14.46 1.60
N GLN A 70 12.02 13.87 1.17
CA GLN A 70 12.88 13.08 2.05
C GLN A 70 13.59 13.94 3.09
N ASN A 71 14.05 15.14 2.68
CA ASN A 71 14.77 16.06 3.56
C ASN A 71 13.88 17.26 3.87
N ILE A 72 13.70 17.55 5.17
CA ILE A 72 12.98 18.73 5.65
C ILE A 72 13.86 19.48 6.63
N GLU A 73 13.91 20.80 6.50
CA GLU A 73 14.65 21.71 7.37
C GLU A 73 13.70 22.61 8.17
N GLN A 74 14.20 23.19 9.25
CA GLN A 74 13.44 24.11 10.12
C GLN A 74 12.16 23.50 10.70
N GLY A 75 12.16 22.17 10.88
CA GLY A 75 11.06 21.42 11.41
C GLY A 75 11.19 19.91 11.14
N SER A 76 10.09 19.20 11.19
CA SER A 76 10.05 17.75 10.95
C SER A 76 8.67 17.33 10.46
N TRP A 77 8.62 16.23 9.71
CA TRP A 77 7.37 15.54 9.43
C TRP A 77 6.79 14.96 10.73
N LYS A 78 5.48 14.99 10.86
CA LYS A 78 4.77 14.49 12.05
C LYS A 78 4.55 12.98 12.02
N ASP A 79 4.41 12.44 10.81
CA ASP A 79 4.19 11.02 10.59
C ASP A 79 5.13 10.52 9.48
N THR A 80 5.70 9.34 9.67
CA THR A 80 6.58 8.66 8.72
C THR A 80 5.86 7.57 7.93
N SER A 81 4.55 7.38 8.16
CA SER A 81 3.73 6.42 7.41
C SER A 81 3.64 6.80 5.93
N LEU A 82 3.13 5.87 5.12
CA LEU A 82 2.87 6.12 3.71
C LEU A 82 2.00 7.37 3.54
N TYR A 83 2.41 8.25 2.64
CA TYR A 83 1.71 9.50 2.38
C TYR A 83 1.43 9.69 0.89
N GLY A 84 0.45 10.56 0.61
CA GLY A 84 0.20 11.08 -0.71
C GLY A 84 0.68 12.52 -0.82
N THR A 85 1.45 12.83 -1.85
CA THR A 85 1.86 14.21 -2.13
C THR A 85 0.96 14.82 -3.19
N ILE A 86 0.38 15.97 -2.87
CA ILE A 86 -0.46 16.71 -3.80
C ILE A 86 0.38 17.79 -4.48
N HIS A 87 0.52 17.67 -5.79
CA HIS A 87 1.29 18.59 -6.61
C HIS A 87 0.45 19.29 -7.67
N ARG A 88 0.92 20.42 -8.13
CA ARG A 88 0.48 21.06 -9.38
C ARG A 88 -1.03 21.33 -9.44
N ILE A 89 -1.65 21.71 -8.31
CA ILE A 89 -3.08 22.08 -8.31
C ILE A 89 -3.27 23.36 -9.12
N ALA A 90 -4.15 23.29 -10.10
CA ALA A 90 -4.59 24.46 -10.89
C ALA A 90 -6.08 24.39 -11.16
N SER A 91 -6.74 25.56 -11.18
CA SER A 91 -8.17 25.70 -11.46
C SER A 91 -8.44 26.46 -12.75
N ALA A 92 -9.54 26.14 -13.42
CA ALA A 92 -10.11 26.97 -14.47
C ALA A 92 -10.67 28.29 -13.85
N SER A 93 -10.90 29.30 -14.69
CA SER A 93 -11.15 30.68 -14.24
C SER A 93 -12.34 30.89 -13.31
N GLU A 94 -13.38 30.12 -13.52
CA GLU A 94 -14.66 30.29 -12.85
C GLU A 94 -14.93 29.18 -11.82
N ALA A 95 -13.93 28.30 -11.63
CA ALA A 95 -14.06 27.17 -10.73
C ALA A 95 -13.84 27.58 -9.28
N HIS A 96 -14.76 27.22 -8.42
CA HIS A 96 -14.65 27.38 -6.98
C HIS A 96 -14.60 26.03 -6.28
N GLY A 97 -14.01 25.98 -5.08
CA GLY A 97 -13.97 24.74 -4.29
C GLY A 97 -13.08 23.64 -4.84
N ILE A 98 -12.15 23.97 -5.75
CA ILE A 98 -11.23 22.98 -6.34
C ILE A 98 -10.35 22.34 -5.27
N MET A 99 -9.83 23.09 -4.32
CA MET A 99 -9.00 22.56 -3.26
C MET A 99 -9.75 21.56 -2.39
N GLU A 100 -10.99 21.85 -2.04
CA GLU A 100 -11.84 20.97 -1.26
C GLU A 100 -12.13 19.66 -2.00
N GLN A 101 -12.37 19.71 -3.31
CA GLN A 101 -12.57 18.50 -4.14
C GLN A 101 -11.30 17.68 -4.30
N VAL A 102 -10.14 18.33 -4.51
CA VAL A 102 -8.82 17.65 -4.55
C VAL A 102 -8.57 16.93 -3.24
N LEU A 103 -8.81 17.60 -2.11
CA LEU A 103 -8.57 17.02 -0.80
C LEU A 103 -9.54 15.90 -0.47
N ALA A 104 -10.82 16.02 -0.79
CA ALA A 104 -11.80 14.95 -0.61
C ALA A 104 -11.38 13.71 -1.40
N PHE A 105 -11.00 13.89 -2.67
CA PHE A 105 -10.51 12.80 -3.51
C PHE A 105 -9.22 12.16 -2.97
N ALA A 106 -8.22 13.00 -2.60
CA ALA A 106 -6.94 12.50 -2.08
C ALA A 106 -7.12 11.77 -0.74
N TRP A 107 -7.98 12.32 0.16
CA TRP A 107 -8.27 11.74 1.47
C TRP A 107 -8.97 10.38 1.40
N GLU A 108 -9.80 10.15 0.37
CA GLU A 108 -10.36 8.83 0.08
C GLU A 108 -9.29 7.80 -0.35
N LYS A 109 -8.21 8.27 -0.96
CA LYS A 109 -7.13 7.41 -1.44
C LYS A 109 -6.14 7.09 -0.33
N ILE A 110 -5.80 8.10 0.49
CA ILE A 110 -4.83 7.99 1.56
C ILE A 110 -5.07 9.08 2.62
N GLN A 111 -5.12 8.68 3.89
CA GLN A 111 -5.41 9.58 5.01
C GLN A 111 -4.15 10.15 5.67
N HIS A 112 -3.10 10.30 4.88
CA HIS A 112 -1.88 11.02 5.23
C HIS A 112 -1.44 11.78 3.98
N LEU A 113 -1.56 13.10 4.00
CA LEU A 113 -1.29 13.96 2.87
C LEU A 113 -0.20 14.97 3.17
N ARG A 114 0.67 15.18 2.20
CA ARG A 114 1.68 16.24 2.19
C ARG A 114 1.47 17.15 1.00
N ILE A 115 1.79 18.41 1.18
CA ILE A 115 1.70 19.43 0.14
C ILE A 115 2.74 20.53 0.42
N ASP A 116 3.27 21.12 -0.62
CA ASP A 116 4.17 22.26 -0.52
C ASP A 116 3.69 23.45 -1.35
N THR A 117 4.20 24.62 -1.00
CA THR A 117 4.02 25.82 -1.82
C THR A 117 5.13 26.83 -1.57
N HIS A 118 5.31 27.75 -2.50
CA HIS A 118 6.28 28.83 -2.34
C HIS A 118 5.87 29.81 -1.21
N GLU A 119 6.85 30.39 -0.52
CA GLU A 119 6.60 31.31 0.60
C GLU A 119 5.76 32.54 0.21
N ASN A 120 5.84 32.95 -1.04
CA ASN A 120 5.08 34.08 -1.60
C ASN A 120 3.65 33.70 -2.03
N ASN A 121 3.32 32.41 -2.11
CA ASN A 121 1.98 31.96 -2.49
C ASN A 121 1.03 31.98 -1.27
N LYS A 122 0.68 33.19 -0.84
CA LYS A 122 -0.17 33.37 0.36
C LYS A 122 -1.57 32.80 0.19
N VAL A 123 -2.10 32.81 -1.03
CA VAL A 123 -3.42 32.23 -1.35
C VAL A 123 -3.39 30.73 -1.08
N MET A 124 -2.40 30.01 -1.63
CA MET A 124 -2.29 28.56 -1.43
C MET A 124 -1.99 28.20 0.03
N GLN A 125 -1.09 28.94 0.71
CA GLN A 125 -0.83 28.72 2.13
C GLN A 125 -2.11 28.86 2.98
N HIS A 126 -2.93 29.88 2.70
CA HIS A 126 -4.19 30.07 3.40
C HIS A 126 -5.17 28.89 3.14
N LEU A 127 -5.30 28.43 1.90
CA LEU A 127 -6.16 27.31 1.54
C LEU A 127 -5.69 26.00 2.21
N ILE A 128 -4.40 25.72 2.21
CA ILE A 128 -3.80 24.56 2.85
C ILE A 128 -4.13 24.54 4.36
N LEU A 129 -3.85 25.64 5.05
CA LEU A 129 -4.10 25.76 6.50
C LEU A 129 -5.60 25.68 6.83
N LYS A 130 -6.47 26.34 6.03
CA LYS A 130 -7.92 26.29 6.19
C LYS A 130 -8.47 24.85 6.11
N ASN A 131 -7.82 24.00 5.33
CA ASN A 131 -8.22 22.60 5.15
C ASN A 131 -7.54 21.64 6.13
N GLY A 132 -6.98 22.14 7.23
CA GLY A 132 -6.51 21.33 8.35
C GLY A 132 -5.12 20.75 8.20
N PHE A 133 -4.32 21.24 7.26
CA PHE A 133 -2.89 20.94 7.22
C PHE A 133 -2.14 21.78 8.25
N GLU A 134 -1.05 21.24 8.74
CA GLU A 134 -0.13 21.95 9.61
C GLU A 134 1.22 22.14 8.93
N LYS A 135 1.85 23.28 9.22
CA LYS A 135 3.17 23.59 8.68
C LYS A 135 4.22 22.73 9.38
N CYS A 136 5.05 22.03 8.58
CA CYS A 136 6.08 21.11 9.07
C CYS A 136 7.50 21.63 8.94
N GLY A 137 7.80 22.47 7.93
CA GLY A 137 9.15 22.96 7.72
C GLY A 137 9.37 23.48 6.31
N ILE A 138 10.60 23.34 5.84
CA ILE A 138 11.04 23.74 4.50
C ILE A 138 11.61 22.53 3.79
N ILE A 139 11.16 22.28 2.56
CA ILE A 139 11.76 21.32 1.63
C ILE A 139 12.38 22.03 0.44
N TYR A 140 13.20 21.33 -0.33
CA TYR A 140 13.84 21.86 -1.51
C TYR A 140 13.45 21.02 -2.73
N VAL A 141 12.88 21.68 -3.75
CA VAL A 141 12.53 21.01 -5.00
C VAL A 141 13.74 20.87 -5.94
N ASP A 142 13.60 20.14 -7.05
CA ASP A 142 14.70 19.73 -7.94
C ASP A 142 15.65 20.86 -8.38
N ASP A 143 15.18 22.10 -8.44
CA ASP A 143 16.02 23.25 -8.78
C ASP A 143 16.66 23.93 -7.56
N GLY A 144 16.56 23.32 -6.38
CA GLY A 144 17.09 23.85 -5.12
C GLY A 144 16.27 24.98 -4.52
N SER A 145 15.11 25.34 -5.09
CA SER A 145 14.28 26.38 -4.53
C SER A 145 13.48 25.92 -3.31
N PRO A 146 13.42 26.75 -2.23
CA PRO A 146 12.74 26.37 -1.00
C PRO A 146 11.21 26.38 -1.16
N ARG A 147 10.54 25.50 -0.46
CA ARG A 147 9.09 25.40 -0.35
C ARG A 147 8.68 25.24 1.10
N VAL A 148 7.62 25.91 1.48
CA VAL A 148 6.96 25.69 2.77
C VAL A 148 6.17 24.39 2.67
N ALA A 149 6.48 23.45 3.52
CA ALA A 149 5.92 22.11 3.54
C ALA A 149 4.84 21.97 4.63
N PHE A 150 3.78 21.25 4.29
CA PHE A 150 2.63 21.02 5.17
C PHE A 150 2.22 19.55 5.13
N GLU A 151 1.63 19.10 6.23
CA GLU A 151 1.16 17.73 6.40
C GLU A 151 -0.20 17.69 7.07
N LYS A 152 -1.02 16.70 6.72
CA LYS A 152 -2.31 16.39 7.34
C LYS A 152 -2.42 14.88 7.54
N THR A 153 -2.76 14.44 8.76
CA THR A 153 -2.94 13.03 9.12
C THR A 153 -4.29 12.80 9.80
N SER A 154 -4.80 11.57 9.75
CA SER A 154 -6.04 11.20 10.44
C SER A 154 -5.92 11.27 11.97
N LYS A 155 -4.72 11.03 12.52
CA LYS A 155 -4.47 11.08 13.97
C LYS A 155 -4.82 12.41 14.60
N GLU A 156 -4.62 13.51 13.89
CA GLU A 156 -4.93 14.85 14.39
C GLU A 156 -6.43 15.18 14.39
N GLU A 157 -7.21 14.58 13.48
CA GLU A 157 -8.66 14.74 13.49
C GLU A 157 -9.29 14.02 14.69
N ASP A 158 -8.75 12.88 15.08
CA ASP A 158 -9.22 12.12 16.24
C ASP A 158 -8.84 12.82 17.55
N GLU A 159 -7.62 13.35 17.68
CA GLU A 159 -7.22 14.16 18.84
C GLU A 159 -8.03 15.45 18.97
N LYS A 160 -8.34 16.13 17.86
CA LYS A 160 -9.19 17.34 17.87
C LYS A 160 -10.66 17.02 18.21
N LYS A 161 -11.19 15.87 17.81
CA LYS A 161 -12.53 15.40 18.20
C LYS A 161 -12.60 15.06 19.68
N ILE A 162 -11.56 14.43 20.23
CA ILE A 162 -11.43 14.12 21.67
C ILE A 162 -11.31 15.41 22.50
N ALA A 163 -10.51 16.37 22.04
CA ALA A 163 -10.34 17.66 22.73
C ALA A 163 -11.60 18.55 22.70
N GLN A 164 -12.47 18.40 21.71
CA GLN A 164 -13.73 19.16 21.59
C GLN A 164 -14.91 18.50 22.31
N ASN A 165 -14.78 17.26 22.78
CA ASN A 165 -15.85 16.56 23.47
C ASN A 165 -15.34 15.77 24.70
N PRO A 166 -14.94 16.46 25.80
CA PRO A 166 -14.33 15.84 26.98
C PRO A 166 -15.27 14.91 27.79
N HIS A 167 -16.51 14.71 27.34
CA HIS A 167 -17.49 13.87 28.02
C HIS A 167 -17.75 12.49 27.41
N MET A 168 -16.94 12.06 26.43
CA MET A 168 -17.13 10.74 25.79
C MET A 168 -16.28 9.60 26.37
N GLU A 169 -15.49 9.83 27.42
CA GLU A 169 -14.58 8.82 27.98
C GLU A 169 -15.05 8.08 29.23
N GLU A 170 -16.32 8.18 29.68
CA GLU A 170 -16.68 7.53 30.96
C GLU A 170 -18.06 6.86 31.00
N LYS A 171 -18.63 6.38 29.89
CA LYS A 171 -20.00 5.84 29.96
C LYS A 171 -20.30 4.51 29.27
N ASP A 172 -19.34 3.75 28.81
CA ASP A 172 -19.61 2.41 28.24
C ASP A 172 -18.77 1.26 28.84
N LEU A 173 -18.39 1.40 30.12
CA LEU A 173 -17.95 0.27 30.93
C LEU A 173 -18.73 0.24 32.23
N LYS A 174 -19.98 -0.20 32.19
CA LYS A 174 -20.68 -0.69 33.38
C LYS A 174 -21.04 -2.15 33.20
N GLU A 175 -20.32 -2.95 33.97
CA GLU A 175 -20.76 -4.23 34.50
C GLU A 175 -22.25 -4.26 34.81
N SER A 176 -22.95 -5.16 34.22
CA SER A 176 -24.10 -5.89 34.78
C SER A 176 -24.33 -7.07 33.83
N ASP A 177 -24.01 -8.26 34.19
CA ASP A 177 -24.78 -9.30 34.79
C ASP A 177 -23.93 -10.57 34.94
N ILE A 178 -23.36 -10.68 36.17
CA ILE A 178 -22.96 -12.00 36.68
C ILE A 178 -24.11 -12.41 37.59
N THR A 179 -24.96 -13.30 37.12
CA THR A 179 -25.77 -14.14 38.00
C THR A 179 -25.85 -15.55 37.44
N ASP A 180 -25.32 -16.44 38.23
CA ASP A 180 -25.65 -17.84 38.46
C ASP A 180 -26.15 -18.70 37.26
N ALA A 181 -25.30 -19.64 36.89
CA ALA A 181 -25.77 -20.97 36.50
C ALA A 181 -24.69 -22.01 36.83
N THR A 182 -24.62 -22.37 38.10
CA THR A 182 -24.15 -23.66 38.55
C THR A 182 -25.27 -24.69 38.24
N GLU A 183 -24.85 -25.88 37.79
CA GLU A 183 -25.68 -27.05 37.43
C GLU A 183 -26.24 -27.10 36.00
N ILE A 184 -25.52 -27.74 35.08
CA ILE A 184 -25.93 -29.02 34.45
C ILE A 184 -24.67 -29.67 33.88
N ALA A 185 -24.05 -30.60 34.64
CA ALA A 185 -23.21 -31.61 34.11
C ALA A 185 -24.12 -32.73 33.61
N HIS A 186 -24.12 -32.99 32.30
CA HIS A 186 -24.18 -34.36 31.73
C HIS A 186 -24.20 -34.30 30.19
N THR A 187 -23.26 -35.05 29.63
CA THR A 187 -23.30 -35.58 28.26
C THR A 187 -22.95 -34.59 27.16
N VAL A 188 -21.68 -34.28 27.01
CA VAL A 188 -21.15 -33.81 25.73
C VAL A 188 -20.60 -35.03 24.99
N THR A 189 -21.41 -35.58 24.13
CA THR A 189 -20.95 -36.34 22.97
C THR A 189 -20.04 -35.43 22.14
N SER A 190 -18.87 -35.94 21.76
CA SER A 190 -17.91 -35.31 20.88
C SER A 190 -18.55 -34.81 19.58
N SER A 191 -18.97 -33.54 19.56
CA SER A 191 -19.19 -32.83 18.32
C SER A 191 -17.83 -32.33 17.88
N GLU A 192 -17.33 -32.84 16.76
CA GLU A 192 -16.22 -32.26 16.01
C GLU A 192 -16.51 -30.77 15.82
N VAL A 193 -15.77 -29.92 16.52
CA VAL A 193 -15.72 -28.47 16.24
C VAL A 193 -15.05 -28.36 14.88
N ASN A 194 -15.85 -28.21 13.84
CA ASN A 194 -15.37 -28.01 12.49
C ASN A 194 -14.76 -26.60 12.42
N THR A 195 -13.50 -26.49 12.82
CA THR A 195 -12.72 -25.26 12.81
C THR A 195 -12.49 -24.83 11.36
N LYS A 196 -13.36 -23.94 10.87
CA LYS A 196 -13.38 -23.55 9.46
C LYS A 196 -12.22 -22.58 9.17
N LEU A 197 -11.18 -23.08 8.51
CA LEU A 197 -10.11 -22.22 7.96
C LEU A 197 -10.70 -21.27 6.90
N GLN A 198 -10.56 -19.98 7.11
CA GLN A 198 -11.01 -18.91 6.22
C GLN A 198 -9.81 -18.15 5.63
N ILE A 199 -9.86 -17.88 4.31
CA ILE A 199 -8.89 -17.00 3.66
C ILE A 199 -9.57 -15.63 3.45
N ARG A 200 -8.91 -14.57 3.90
CA ARG A 200 -9.39 -13.19 3.72
C ARG A 200 -8.24 -12.26 3.34
N ILE A 201 -8.60 -11.09 2.86
CA ILE A 201 -7.65 -10.01 2.62
C ILE A 201 -7.10 -9.52 3.97
N ALA A 202 -5.79 -9.31 4.04
CA ALA A 202 -5.15 -8.70 5.19
C ALA A 202 -5.56 -7.23 5.35
N THR A 203 -5.47 -6.75 6.57
CA THR A 203 -5.60 -5.33 6.92
C THR A 203 -4.35 -4.89 7.68
N PRO A 204 -4.07 -3.58 7.80
CA PRO A 204 -2.99 -3.08 8.64
C PRO A 204 -3.07 -3.55 10.10
N LEU A 205 -4.28 -3.82 10.62
CA LEU A 205 -4.49 -4.33 11.97
C LEU A 205 -3.96 -5.75 12.18
N ASP A 206 -3.81 -6.51 11.11
CA ASP A 206 -3.27 -7.88 11.17
C ASP A 206 -1.74 -7.92 11.30
N ALA A 207 -1.07 -6.77 11.14
CA ALA A 207 0.39 -6.68 11.07
C ALA A 207 1.08 -7.34 12.26
N LYS A 208 0.54 -7.20 13.48
CA LYS A 208 1.12 -7.80 14.69
C LYS A 208 1.12 -9.32 14.61
N GLU A 209 -0.01 -9.95 14.29
CA GLU A 209 -0.11 -11.41 14.21
C GLU A 209 0.69 -11.98 13.04
N ILE A 210 0.73 -11.26 11.90
CA ILE A 210 1.53 -11.64 10.73
C ILE A 210 3.03 -11.55 11.07
N LEU A 211 3.46 -10.51 11.76
CA LEU A 211 4.85 -10.34 12.20
C LEU A 211 5.25 -11.43 13.21
N ASP A 212 4.35 -11.85 14.10
CA ASP A 212 4.58 -12.95 15.03
C ASP A 212 4.78 -14.29 14.31
N ILE A 213 4.19 -14.48 13.13
CA ILE A 213 4.46 -15.63 12.26
C ILE A 213 5.82 -15.47 11.56
N TYR A 214 6.17 -14.27 11.11
CA TYR A 214 7.39 -14.01 10.33
C TYR A 214 8.67 -14.00 11.17
N ALA A 215 8.63 -13.44 12.38
CA ALA A 215 9.80 -13.28 13.24
C ALA A 215 10.57 -14.58 13.49
N PRO A 216 9.95 -15.74 13.78
CA PRO A 216 10.67 -17.02 13.90
C PRO A 216 11.45 -17.41 12.62
N TYR A 217 10.92 -17.09 11.43
CA TYR A 217 11.62 -17.36 10.17
C TYR A 217 12.89 -16.53 10.02
N ILE A 218 12.86 -15.28 10.49
CA ILE A 218 14.05 -14.42 10.50
C ILE A 218 15.09 -14.94 11.50
N LEU A 219 14.66 -15.23 12.73
CA LEU A 219 15.58 -15.50 13.85
C LEU A 219 16.12 -16.91 13.88
N GLN A 220 15.39 -17.89 13.32
CA GLN A 220 15.68 -19.32 13.51
C GLN A 220 15.93 -20.05 12.19
N THR A 221 15.74 -19.43 11.03
CA THR A 221 15.87 -20.10 9.73
C THR A 221 16.59 -19.24 8.71
N ALA A 222 17.12 -19.88 7.67
CA ALA A 222 17.63 -19.21 6.47
C ALA A 222 16.56 -19.15 5.35
N ILE A 223 15.29 -19.40 5.63
CA ILE A 223 14.18 -19.30 4.66
C ILE A 223 14.00 -17.85 4.17
N THR A 224 14.28 -16.89 5.03
CA THR A 224 14.40 -15.47 4.66
C THR A 224 15.80 -14.96 5.00
N PHE A 225 16.35 -14.08 4.17
CA PHE A 225 17.66 -13.50 4.37
C PHE A 225 17.66 -12.17 5.14
N GLU A 226 16.52 -11.76 5.69
CA GLU A 226 16.50 -10.68 6.69
C GLU A 226 17.24 -11.11 7.95
N TYR A 227 18.00 -10.17 8.53
CA TYR A 227 18.80 -10.39 9.77
C TYR A 227 18.04 -9.95 11.01
N GLU A 228 17.26 -8.89 10.89
CA GLU A 228 16.55 -8.26 11.99
C GLU A 228 15.04 -8.31 11.77
N VAL A 229 14.30 -8.53 12.85
CA VAL A 229 12.84 -8.45 12.81
C VAL A 229 12.44 -6.98 12.60
N PRO A 230 11.70 -6.65 11.56
CA PRO A 230 11.26 -5.27 11.34
C PRO A 230 10.36 -4.79 12.49
N THR A 231 10.35 -3.49 12.72
CA THR A 231 9.41 -2.90 13.67
C THR A 231 7.96 -3.15 13.21
N LEU A 232 7.02 -3.20 14.16
CA LEU A 232 5.61 -3.36 13.83
C LEU A 232 5.14 -2.29 12.83
N GLU A 233 5.57 -1.05 13.02
CA GLU A 233 5.26 0.07 12.14
C GLU A 233 5.80 -0.14 10.71
N ALA A 234 7.08 -0.53 10.58
CA ALA A 234 7.67 -0.83 9.26
C ALA A 234 6.96 -2.00 8.57
N PHE A 235 6.55 -3.02 9.33
CA PHE A 235 5.84 -4.17 8.79
C PHE A 235 4.39 -3.84 8.40
N THR A 236 3.70 -3.01 9.17
CA THR A 236 2.37 -2.47 8.83
C THR A 236 2.42 -1.73 7.49
N ARG A 237 3.43 -0.87 7.31
CA ARG A 237 3.65 -0.17 6.02
C ARG A 237 3.86 -1.11 4.85
N ARG A 238 4.60 -2.22 5.03
CA ARG A 238 4.77 -3.24 3.96
C ARG A 238 3.42 -3.81 3.51
N ILE A 239 2.53 -4.12 4.46
CA ILE A 239 1.18 -4.63 4.16
C ILE A 239 0.36 -3.58 3.40
N GLU A 240 0.34 -2.33 3.88
CA GLU A 240 -0.38 -1.23 3.25
C GLU A 240 0.08 -0.97 1.82
N GLN A 241 1.39 -0.87 1.61
CA GLN A 241 2.00 -0.65 0.31
C GLN A 241 1.68 -1.78 -0.67
N THR A 242 1.79 -3.03 -0.22
CA THR A 242 1.47 -4.20 -1.05
C THR A 242 0.01 -4.17 -1.47
N LEU A 243 -0.92 -3.88 -0.54
CA LEU A 243 -2.37 -3.87 -0.80
C LEU A 243 -2.83 -2.80 -1.80
N VAL A 244 -2.02 -1.81 -2.10
CA VAL A 244 -2.31 -0.82 -3.16
C VAL A 244 -2.32 -1.52 -4.53
N LYS A 245 -1.27 -2.26 -4.84
CA LYS A 245 -1.04 -2.84 -6.17
C LYS A 245 -1.31 -4.34 -6.23
N TYR A 246 -1.03 -5.08 -5.16
CA TYR A 246 -1.08 -6.55 -5.13
C TYR A 246 -1.89 -7.10 -3.96
N PRO A 247 -2.40 -8.34 -4.05
CA PRO A 247 -3.09 -8.99 -2.95
C PRO A 247 -2.13 -9.36 -1.81
N TYR A 248 -2.61 -9.18 -0.59
CA TYR A 248 -2.02 -9.66 0.65
C TYR A 248 -3.12 -10.41 1.41
N LEU A 249 -2.97 -11.71 1.58
CA LEU A 249 -4.00 -12.60 2.12
C LEU A 249 -3.54 -13.23 3.43
N VAL A 250 -4.47 -13.43 4.36
CA VAL A 250 -4.26 -14.18 5.59
C VAL A 250 -5.18 -15.41 5.64
N ALA A 251 -4.66 -16.47 6.24
CA ALA A 251 -5.42 -17.64 6.63
C ALA A 251 -5.76 -17.52 8.11
N GLU A 252 -7.04 -17.44 8.42
CA GLU A 252 -7.57 -17.34 9.79
C GLU A 252 -8.24 -18.63 10.20
N GLN A 253 -7.92 -19.13 11.38
CA GLN A 253 -8.51 -20.29 12.01
C GLN A 253 -8.78 -19.98 13.48
N ASP A 254 -10.03 -20.18 13.92
CA ASP A 254 -10.46 -19.89 15.29
C ASP A 254 -10.16 -18.44 15.73
N GLY A 255 -10.34 -17.46 14.82
CA GLY A 255 -10.08 -16.04 15.10
C GLY A 255 -8.59 -15.67 15.22
N ARG A 256 -7.66 -16.56 14.79
CA ARG A 256 -6.22 -16.31 14.80
C ARG A 256 -5.61 -16.51 13.41
N ILE A 257 -4.66 -15.69 13.08
CA ILE A 257 -3.92 -15.83 11.82
C ILE A 257 -2.90 -16.97 11.97
N VAL A 258 -3.01 -17.96 11.07
CA VAL A 258 -2.14 -19.13 11.04
C VAL A 258 -1.22 -19.19 9.82
N GLY A 259 -1.35 -18.24 8.90
CA GLY A 259 -0.49 -18.10 7.72
C GLY A 259 -0.88 -16.92 6.87
N TYR A 260 -0.01 -16.52 5.98
CA TYR A 260 -0.25 -15.43 5.04
C TYR A 260 0.52 -15.64 3.75
N ALA A 261 0.03 -15.03 2.67
CA ALA A 261 0.69 -14.99 1.37
C ALA A 261 0.41 -13.65 0.69
N TYR A 262 1.38 -13.18 -0.06
CA TYR A 262 1.26 -11.94 -0.81
C TYR A 262 2.02 -12.01 -2.13
N ALA A 263 1.77 -11.04 -3.00
CA ALA A 263 2.55 -10.83 -4.21
C ALA A 263 3.24 -9.47 -4.18
N GLY A 264 4.34 -9.37 -4.90
CA GLY A 264 5.08 -8.15 -5.15
C GLY A 264 5.52 -8.07 -6.62
N PRO A 265 6.09 -6.94 -7.08
CA PRO A 265 6.60 -6.84 -8.44
C PRO A 265 7.76 -7.80 -8.66
N LEU A 266 7.79 -8.51 -9.79
CA LEU A 266 8.98 -9.25 -10.19
C LEU A 266 10.15 -8.28 -10.47
N HIS A 267 9.84 -7.15 -11.12
CA HIS A 267 10.72 -6.01 -11.37
C HIS A 267 9.89 -4.74 -11.52
N GLU A 268 10.50 -3.56 -11.27
CA GLU A 268 9.81 -2.26 -11.28
C GLU A 268 9.43 -1.74 -12.68
N ARG A 269 10.00 -2.33 -13.76
CA ARG A 269 9.73 -1.86 -15.12
C ARG A 269 8.40 -2.38 -15.64
N ALA A 270 7.61 -1.53 -16.30
CA ALA A 270 6.26 -1.83 -16.81
C ALA A 270 6.18 -3.09 -17.69
N ALA A 271 7.26 -3.46 -18.40
CA ALA A 271 7.31 -4.69 -19.18
C ALA A 271 7.12 -5.98 -18.35
N TYR A 272 7.26 -5.89 -17.02
CA TYR A 272 7.07 -7.00 -16.07
C TYR A 272 5.71 -6.96 -15.34
N ASP A 273 4.80 -6.05 -15.71
CA ASP A 273 3.52 -5.87 -15.00
C ASP A 273 2.62 -7.12 -14.98
N TRP A 274 2.86 -8.08 -15.88
CA TRP A 274 2.11 -9.37 -15.92
C TRP A 274 2.79 -10.52 -15.18
N ALA A 275 3.90 -10.25 -14.51
CA ALA A 275 4.64 -11.23 -13.72
C ALA A 275 4.89 -10.69 -12.31
N VAL A 276 4.70 -11.53 -11.29
CA VAL A 276 4.88 -11.17 -9.89
C VAL A 276 5.77 -12.16 -9.17
N GLU A 277 6.42 -11.72 -8.10
CA GLU A 277 6.99 -12.57 -7.08
C GLU A 277 5.95 -12.86 -6.01
N THR A 278 5.87 -14.11 -5.53
CA THR A 278 4.96 -14.54 -4.47
C THR A 278 5.74 -14.99 -3.25
N SER A 279 5.23 -14.61 -2.07
CA SER A 279 5.77 -15.02 -0.77
C SER A 279 4.68 -15.66 0.07
N ILE A 280 5.06 -16.69 0.83
CA ILE A 280 4.15 -17.39 1.72
C ILE A 280 4.85 -17.84 3.01
N TYR A 281 4.17 -17.63 4.13
CA TYR A 281 4.60 -18.08 5.45
C TYR A 281 3.42 -18.67 6.21
N VAL A 282 3.65 -19.81 6.85
CA VAL A 282 2.65 -20.50 7.67
C VAL A 282 3.24 -20.67 9.05
N LYS A 283 2.44 -20.45 10.09
CA LYS A 283 2.87 -20.66 11.47
C LYS A 283 3.54 -22.01 11.64
N MET A 284 4.68 -22.06 12.34
CA MET A 284 5.55 -23.25 12.38
C MET A 284 4.82 -24.52 12.83
N ASP A 285 3.93 -24.37 13.81
CA ASP A 285 3.12 -25.47 14.38
C ASP A 285 1.86 -25.81 13.55
N ALA A 286 1.55 -25.01 12.50
CA ALA A 286 0.42 -25.22 11.61
C ALA A 286 0.82 -25.74 10.22
N LYS A 287 2.10 -26.07 10.01
CA LYS A 287 2.58 -26.67 8.76
C LYS A 287 1.95 -28.04 8.52
N GLY A 288 1.88 -28.47 7.25
CA GLY A 288 1.34 -29.79 6.88
C GLY A 288 -0.20 -29.89 6.88
N GLN A 289 -0.94 -28.85 7.25
CA GLN A 289 -2.41 -28.84 7.34
C GLN A 289 -3.11 -28.30 6.06
N GLY A 290 -2.39 -28.14 4.96
CA GLY A 290 -2.93 -27.67 3.68
C GLY A 290 -3.20 -26.15 3.61
N ILE A 291 -2.82 -25.38 4.65
CA ILE A 291 -3.02 -23.92 4.73
C ILE A 291 -2.34 -23.21 3.56
N GLY A 292 -1.07 -23.55 3.29
CA GLY A 292 -0.31 -22.96 2.20
C GLY A 292 -0.96 -23.15 0.82
N LYS A 293 -1.50 -24.34 0.55
CA LYS A 293 -2.23 -24.62 -0.69
C LYS A 293 -3.46 -23.71 -0.83
N LYS A 294 -4.25 -23.56 0.24
CA LYS A 294 -5.46 -22.71 0.20
C LYS A 294 -5.12 -21.22 0.01
N LEU A 295 -4.03 -20.76 0.65
CA LEU A 295 -3.53 -19.39 0.45
C LEU A 295 -3.11 -19.15 -0.99
N TYR A 296 -2.36 -20.08 -1.60
CA TYR A 296 -1.91 -19.91 -2.99
C TYR A 296 -3.06 -20.01 -3.98
N VAL A 297 -4.03 -20.90 -3.79
CA VAL A 297 -5.23 -20.94 -4.66
C VAL A 297 -5.94 -19.57 -4.65
N ALA A 298 -6.19 -19.01 -3.47
CA ALA A 298 -6.85 -17.69 -3.36
C ALA A 298 -5.99 -16.55 -3.90
N LEU A 299 -4.67 -16.61 -3.71
CA LEU A 299 -3.73 -15.62 -4.23
C LEU A 299 -3.70 -15.64 -5.76
N GLU A 300 -3.59 -16.82 -6.37
CA GLU A 300 -3.58 -17.02 -7.81
C GLU A 300 -4.90 -16.58 -8.47
N GLU A 301 -6.05 -16.86 -7.85
CA GLU A 301 -7.35 -16.36 -8.29
C GLU A 301 -7.41 -14.81 -8.27
N ALA A 302 -6.89 -14.18 -7.22
CA ALA A 302 -6.84 -12.72 -7.14
C ALA A 302 -5.91 -12.13 -8.20
N LEU A 303 -4.76 -12.75 -8.45
CA LEU A 303 -3.79 -12.33 -9.45
C LEU A 303 -4.31 -12.48 -10.88
N LEU A 304 -5.02 -13.57 -11.19
CA LEU A 304 -5.69 -13.74 -12.50
C LEU A 304 -6.69 -12.60 -12.78
N ARG A 305 -7.45 -12.16 -11.76
CA ARG A 305 -8.34 -11.00 -11.89
C ARG A 305 -7.61 -9.68 -12.12
N GLN A 306 -6.32 -9.61 -11.78
CA GLN A 306 -5.45 -8.48 -12.08
C GLN A 306 -4.80 -8.57 -13.47
N HIS A 307 -5.07 -9.60 -14.25
CA HIS A 307 -4.44 -9.95 -15.53
C HIS A 307 -2.98 -10.41 -15.39
N ILE A 308 -2.56 -10.83 -14.20
CA ILE A 308 -1.25 -11.46 -13.99
C ILE A 308 -1.26 -12.85 -14.60
N VAL A 309 -0.25 -13.16 -15.40
CA VAL A 309 -0.14 -14.42 -16.13
C VAL A 309 0.95 -15.36 -15.60
N CYS A 310 1.89 -14.83 -14.82
CA CYS A 310 3.02 -15.58 -14.33
C CYS A 310 3.32 -15.22 -12.86
N VAL A 311 3.53 -16.25 -12.03
CA VAL A 311 3.97 -16.11 -10.66
C VAL A 311 5.34 -16.74 -10.50
N ASN A 312 6.19 -16.11 -9.71
CA ASN A 312 7.56 -16.51 -9.46
C ASN A 312 7.79 -16.61 -7.96
N ALA A 313 8.67 -17.49 -7.55
CA ALA A 313 9.10 -17.62 -6.16
C ALA A 313 10.63 -17.63 -6.10
N CYS A 314 11.17 -16.74 -5.26
CA CYS A 314 12.57 -16.70 -4.90
C CYS A 314 12.75 -17.46 -3.59
N ILE A 315 13.48 -18.56 -3.60
CA ILE A 315 13.53 -19.52 -2.49
C ILE A 315 14.97 -19.75 -2.09
N ALA A 316 15.27 -19.56 -0.80
CA ALA A 316 16.55 -19.98 -0.23
C ALA A 316 16.73 -21.51 -0.39
N TYR A 317 17.90 -21.94 -0.79
CA TYR A 317 18.19 -23.31 -1.11
C TYR A 317 19.49 -23.78 -0.43
N PRO A 318 19.46 -24.93 0.29
CA PRO A 318 20.65 -25.41 0.96
C PRO A 318 21.69 -25.90 -0.05
N ASP A 319 22.96 -25.55 0.15
CA ASP A 319 24.09 -26.06 -0.64
C ASP A 319 24.52 -27.47 -0.21
N GLN A 320 24.06 -27.93 0.97
CA GLN A 320 24.32 -29.22 1.56
C GLN A 320 23.04 -30.02 1.81
N GLU A 321 23.13 -31.35 1.79
CA GLU A 321 21.97 -32.21 2.03
C GLU A 321 21.36 -32.07 3.44
N LYS A 322 22.18 -31.69 4.42
CA LYS A 322 21.72 -31.49 5.81
C LYS A 322 22.16 -30.12 6.29
N ASP A 323 21.21 -29.25 6.44
CA ASP A 323 21.38 -27.92 7.01
C ASP A 323 20.43 -27.77 8.21
N VAL A 324 20.90 -27.10 9.27
CA VAL A 324 20.14 -26.93 10.52
C VAL A 324 19.07 -25.83 10.37
N TYR A 325 19.32 -24.85 9.52
CA TYR A 325 18.50 -23.65 9.37
C TYR A 325 17.63 -23.66 8.11
N LEU A 326 17.89 -24.60 7.17
CA LEU A 326 17.23 -24.61 5.88
C LEU A 326 17.00 -26.03 5.37
N THR A 327 15.76 -26.33 4.96
CA THR A 327 15.37 -27.57 4.29
C THR A 327 14.93 -27.29 2.86
N LYS A 328 14.70 -28.35 2.07
CA LYS A 328 14.13 -28.24 0.71
C LYS A 328 12.60 -28.14 0.72
N ASP A 329 11.96 -28.11 1.89
CA ASP A 329 10.49 -28.14 2.02
C ASP A 329 9.79 -27.05 1.23
N SER A 330 10.41 -25.84 1.13
CA SER A 330 9.83 -24.73 0.36
C SER A 330 9.85 -25.01 -1.14
N VAL A 331 10.93 -25.57 -1.68
CA VAL A 331 11.02 -25.97 -3.08
C VAL A 331 10.02 -27.08 -3.39
N ASP A 332 9.95 -28.10 -2.53
CA ASP A 332 9.03 -29.22 -2.69
C ASP A 332 7.57 -28.75 -2.61
N PHE A 333 7.26 -27.84 -1.69
CA PHE A 333 5.94 -27.22 -1.60
C PHE A 333 5.58 -26.49 -2.92
N HIS A 334 6.46 -25.64 -3.45
CA HIS A 334 6.21 -24.92 -4.68
C HIS A 334 6.09 -25.86 -5.89
N ALA A 335 6.91 -26.92 -5.96
CA ALA A 335 6.78 -27.95 -7.00
C ALA A 335 5.40 -28.64 -6.94
N HIS A 336 4.89 -28.94 -5.76
CA HIS A 336 3.53 -29.50 -5.59
C HIS A 336 2.41 -28.51 -5.92
N GLN A 337 2.67 -27.20 -5.88
CA GLN A 337 1.75 -26.17 -6.37
C GLN A 337 1.87 -25.92 -7.89
N GLY A 338 2.74 -26.66 -8.60
CA GLY A 338 2.90 -26.59 -10.05
C GLY A 338 3.97 -25.61 -10.53
N TYR A 339 4.79 -25.08 -9.62
CA TYR A 339 5.96 -24.30 -10.00
C TYR A 339 7.07 -25.19 -10.56
N LYS A 340 7.85 -24.65 -11.49
CA LYS A 340 8.99 -25.32 -12.12
C LYS A 340 10.26 -24.55 -11.81
N MET A 341 11.34 -25.28 -11.60
CA MET A 341 12.68 -24.70 -11.43
C MET A 341 13.10 -23.92 -12.68
N VAL A 342 13.54 -22.70 -12.51
CA VAL A 342 14.08 -21.83 -13.55
C VAL A 342 15.59 -21.79 -13.53
N GLY A 343 16.17 -21.66 -12.34
CA GLY A 343 17.62 -21.58 -12.18
C GLY A 343 18.03 -21.48 -10.71
N GLU A 344 19.34 -21.65 -10.49
CA GLU A 344 19.97 -21.61 -9.17
C GLU A 344 21.14 -20.62 -9.18
N PHE A 345 21.21 -19.80 -8.14
CA PHE A 345 22.35 -18.93 -7.82
C PHE A 345 23.11 -19.55 -6.67
N HIS A 346 24.38 -19.81 -6.88
CA HIS A 346 25.22 -20.50 -5.92
C HIS A 346 25.85 -19.51 -4.93
N GLN A 347 25.78 -19.81 -3.63
CA GLN A 347 26.42 -19.07 -2.56
C GLN A 347 26.23 -17.55 -2.66
N CYS A 348 25.00 -17.12 -2.95
CA CYS A 348 24.64 -15.73 -3.20
C CYS A 348 24.13 -14.98 -1.97
N ALA A 349 23.87 -15.68 -0.86
CA ALA A 349 23.40 -15.10 0.40
C ALA A 349 24.14 -15.69 1.59
N TYR A 350 24.39 -14.87 2.62
CA TYR A 350 25.12 -15.26 3.83
C TYR A 350 24.26 -15.05 5.05
N LYS A 351 24.12 -16.07 5.91
CA LYS A 351 23.36 -15.99 7.18
C LYS A 351 23.78 -17.14 8.10
N PHE A 352 23.77 -16.92 9.41
CA PHE A 352 24.19 -17.93 10.41
C PHE A 352 25.58 -18.51 10.12
N ASP A 353 26.52 -17.65 9.75
CA ASP A 353 27.90 -18.00 9.41
C ASP A 353 28.03 -19.01 8.26
N HIS A 354 27.02 -19.06 7.36
CA HIS A 354 26.97 -19.98 6.25
C HIS A 354 26.48 -19.28 4.96
N TRP A 355 27.05 -19.72 3.80
CA TRP A 355 26.62 -19.31 2.47
C TRP A 355 25.48 -20.19 1.97
N TYR A 356 24.43 -19.58 1.45
CA TYR A 356 23.25 -20.25 0.90
C TYR A 356 23.11 -20.00 -0.58
N ASN A 357 22.59 -20.99 -1.28
CA ASN A 357 22.09 -20.84 -2.63
C ASN A 357 20.69 -20.23 -2.62
N MET A 358 20.25 -19.78 -3.78
CA MET A 358 18.91 -19.28 -4.00
C MET A 358 18.41 -19.81 -5.34
N VAL A 359 17.18 -20.30 -5.39
CA VAL A 359 16.54 -20.78 -6.62
C VAL A 359 15.37 -19.90 -6.99
N TRP A 360 15.16 -19.76 -8.29
CA TRP A 360 13.93 -19.23 -8.83
C TRP A 360 13.05 -20.35 -9.35
N MET A 361 11.77 -20.29 -9.01
CA MET A 361 10.75 -21.17 -9.56
C MET A 361 9.63 -20.33 -10.17
N GLU A 362 9.06 -20.79 -11.28
CA GLU A 362 7.96 -20.09 -11.97
C GLU A 362 6.74 -20.98 -12.19
N LYS A 363 5.58 -20.36 -12.29
CA LYS A 363 4.32 -20.99 -12.69
C LYS A 363 3.53 -20.06 -13.60
N SER A 364 3.10 -20.55 -14.77
CA SER A 364 2.13 -19.85 -15.61
C SER A 364 0.72 -20.08 -15.05
N LEU A 365 -0.02 -19.01 -14.79
CA LEU A 365 -1.40 -19.08 -14.29
C LEU A 365 -2.41 -19.32 -15.44
N CYS A 366 -2.07 -18.85 -16.64
CA CYS A 366 -2.87 -19.04 -17.85
C CYS A 366 -1.96 -19.03 -19.09
N GLU A 367 -2.52 -19.29 -20.26
CA GLU A 367 -1.84 -19.07 -21.52
C GLU A 367 -1.51 -17.59 -21.69
N ARG A 368 -0.30 -17.28 -22.20
CA ARG A 368 0.12 -15.89 -22.43
C ARG A 368 -0.62 -15.33 -23.65
N PRO A 369 -1.47 -14.31 -23.48
CA PRO A 369 -2.17 -13.69 -24.61
C PRO A 369 -1.17 -12.93 -25.51
N GLN A 370 -1.45 -12.89 -26.81
CA GLN A 370 -0.64 -12.13 -27.74
C GLN A 370 -0.66 -10.62 -27.46
N HIS A 371 -1.80 -10.12 -26.96
CA HIS A 371 -2.02 -8.74 -26.53
C HIS A 371 -2.60 -8.77 -25.11
N PRO A 372 -1.76 -8.72 -24.07
CA PRO A 372 -2.22 -8.79 -22.71
C PRO A 372 -2.99 -7.51 -22.33
N GLU A 373 -4.11 -7.70 -21.63
CA GLU A 373 -4.83 -6.60 -20.99
C GLU A 373 -3.94 -5.93 -19.93
N PRO A 374 -4.02 -4.60 -19.76
CA PRO A 374 -3.28 -3.90 -18.71
C PRO A 374 -3.56 -4.47 -17.32
N MET A 375 -2.53 -4.52 -16.49
CA MET A 375 -2.65 -4.98 -15.12
C MET A 375 -3.59 -4.07 -14.32
N ILE A 376 -4.53 -4.67 -13.59
CA ILE A 376 -5.48 -3.96 -12.72
C ILE A 376 -4.94 -3.95 -11.29
N TRP A 377 -4.79 -2.79 -10.69
CA TRP A 377 -4.35 -2.69 -9.30
C TRP A 377 -5.36 -3.32 -8.33
N PHE A 378 -4.88 -4.02 -7.34
CA PHE A 378 -5.71 -4.78 -6.40
C PHE A 378 -6.72 -3.89 -5.66
N SER A 379 -6.34 -2.68 -5.30
CA SER A 379 -7.22 -1.69 -4.69
C SER A 379 -8.44 -1.32 -5.55
N ARG A 380 -8.33 -1.40 -6.89
CA ARG A 380 -9.46 -1.17 -7.82
C ARG A 380 -10.42 -2.37 -7.87
N LEU A 381 -9.89 -3.60 -7.79
CA LEU A 381 -10.72 -4.81 -7.75
C LEU A 381 -11.53 -4.91 -6.48
N ARG A 382 -10.98 -4.52 -5.33
CA ARG A 382 -11.68 -4.48 -4.04
C ARG A 382 -12.94 -3.59 -4.09
N LYS A 383 -12.87 -2.44 -4.76
CA LYS A 383 -13.99 -1.50 -4.89
C LYS A 383 -15.13 -2.02 -5.77
N LYS A 384 -14.84 -2.86 -6.79
CA LYS A 384 -15.88 -3.46 -7.63
C LYS A 384 -16.72 -4.49 -6.86
N ASN A 385 -16.10 -5.28 -6.00
CA ASN A 385 -16.78 -6.30 -5.19
C ASN A 385 -17.68 -5.69 -4.10
N ALA A 386 -17.29 -4.54 -3.53
CA ALA A 386 -18.09 -3.84 -2.51
C ALA A 386 -19.41 -3.22 -3.06
N LYS A 387 -19.54 -3.09 -4.40
CA LYS A 387 -20.77 -2.54 -5.04
C LYS A 387 -21.77 -3.60 -5.50
N THR A 388 -21.46 -4.88 -5.34
CA THR A 388 -22.29 -6.01 -5.81
C THR A 388 -22.96 -6.81 -4.71
N GLU A 389 -22.84 -6.43 -3.43
CA GLU A 389 -23.67 -7.01 -2.38
C GLU A 389 -25.00 -6.25 -2.32
N PRO A 390 -26.14 -6.91 -2.53
CA PRO A 390 -27.45 -6.29 -2.33
C PRO A 390 -27.62 -5.96 -0.84
N VAL A 391 -28.02 -4.72 -0.57
CA VAL A 391 -28.54 -4.32 0.74
C VAL A 391 -29.92 -5.00 0.87
N ASP A 392 -29.99 -6.07 1.65
CA ASP A 392 -31.25 -6.62 2.16
C ASP A 392 -31.68 -5.87 3.42
#